data_b88dce7a6921c2a3cad8c9adcdb3f393
#
_entry.id   b88dce7a6921c2a3cad8c9adcdb3f393
#
_cell.length_a   1.000
_cell.length_b   1.000
_cell.length_c   1.000
_cell.angle_alpha   90.00
_cell.angle_beta   90.00
_cell.angle_gamma   90.00
#
_symmetry.space_group_name_H-M   'P 1'
#
loop_
_entity.id
_entity.type
_entity.pdbx_description
1 polymer ?
#
loop_
_entity_poly.entity_id
_entity_poly.type
_entity_poly.pdbx_seq_one_letter_code
_entity_poly.pdbx_strand_id
1 'polypeptide(L)'
;MRCPDAKIRAEDCSVALRGKLREMNKEERAENWFRNIPGEEKIPMEKKMELCGRVTIPIVVICLGIFIAEYALLRFFGGGTLIDRAADFVNEMARAKGRVHYTTIALAGVIMMFPFAILPVTASTLYRRNWLRKQAEKWLSEHAQNET
;
A
#
# COMPACT_ATOMS: atom_id res chain seq x y z
N MET A 1 41.63 -31.61 -1.26
CA MET A 1 41.28 -30.37 -2.03
C MET A 1 39.76 -30.24 -1.99
N ARG A 2 39.20 -29.31 -1.21
CA ARG A 2 37.74 -29.03 -1.15
C ARG A 2 37.46 -27.89 -2.12
N CYS A 3 36.58 -28.11 -3.09
CA CYS A 3 36.17 -27.09 -4.05
C CYS A 3 35.44 -25.95 -3.36
N PRO A 4 35.90 -24.71 -3.46
CA PRO A 4 35.19 -23.53 -2.90
C PRO A 4 33.93 -23.14 -3.71
N ASP A 5 33.69 -23.77 -4.86
CA ASP A 5 32.66 -23.34 -5.83
C ASP A 5 31.20 -23.68 -5.44
N ALA A 6 30.99 -24.58 -4.46
CA ALA A 6 29.64 -24.98 -4.08
C ALA A 6 28.86 -23.88 -3.33
N LYS A 7 29.57 -23.04 -2.57
CA LYS A 7 28.95 -21.97 -1.77
C LYS A 7 28.52 -20.77 -2.64
N ILE A 8 29.34 -20.43 -3.64
CA ILE A 8 29.06 -19.35 -4.60
C ILE A 8 27.83 -19.70 -5.45
N ARG A 9 27.74 -20.97 -5.89
CA ARG A 9 26.59 -21.44 -6.68
C ARG A 9 25.26 -21.46 -5.91
N ALA A 10 25.30 -21.69 -4.59
CA ALA A 10 24.11 -21.65 -3.73
C ALA A 10 23.61 -20.20 -3.49
N GLU A 11 24.52 -19.24 -3.36
CA GLU A 11 24.17 -17.83 -3.20
C GLU A 11 23.57 -17.25 -4.49
N ASP A 12 24.16 -17.54 -5.65
CA ASP A 12 23.63 -17.12 -6.96
C ASP A 12 22.24 -17.71 -7.23
N CYS A 13 22.03 -18.99 -6.87
CA CYS A 13 20.73 -19.64 -7.00
C CYS A 13 19.67 -19.02 -6.06
N SER A 14 20.06 -18.63 -4.85
CA SER A 14 19.16 -17.97 -3.90
C SER A 14 18.77 -16.56 -4.32
N VAL A 15 19.68 -15.83 -4.94
CA VAL A 15 19.44 -14.48 -5.50
C VAL A 15 18.51 -14.56 -6.72
N ALA A 16 18.76 -15.52 -7.62
CA ALA A 16 17.92 -15.76 -8.80
C ALA A 16 16.48 -16.18 -8.40
N LEU A 17 16.35 -17.06 -7.41
CA LEU A 17 15.03 -17.46 -6.86
C LEU A 17 14.28 -16.28 -6.22
N ARG A 18 14.96 -15.44 -5.44
CA ARG A 18 14.37 -14.23 -4.86
C ARG A 18 13.95 -13.22 -5.94
N GLY A 19 14.74 -13.08 -6.99
CA GLY A 19 14.39 -12.25 -8.14
C GLY A 19 13.12 -12.73 -8.80
N LYS A 20 13.01 -14.02 -9.10
CA LYS A 20 11.84 -14.64 -9.74
C LYS A 20 10.58 -14.58 -8.88
N LEU A 21 10.70 -14.81 -7.55
CA LEU A 21 9.59 -14.63 -6.61
C LEU A 21 9.12 -13.17 -6.52
N ARG A 22 10.06 -12.23 -6.64
CA ARG A 22 9.74 -10.80 -6.62
C ARG A 22 9.03 -10.36 -7.91
N GLU A 23 9.34 -10.94 -9.04
CA GLU A 23 8.67 -10.70 -10.32
C GLU A 23 7.27 -11.32 -10.33
N MET A 24 7.10 -12.58 -9.93
CA MET A 24 5.78 -13.22 -9.79
C MET A 24 4.84 -12.41 -8.90
N ASN A 25 5.36 -11.87 -7.78
CA ASN A 25 4.55 -11.02 -6.89
C ASN A 25 4.14 -9.68 -7.52
N LYS A 26 4.91 -9.17 -8.49
CA LYS A 26 4.56 -7.96 -9.25
C LYS A 26 3.51 -8.24 -10.32
N GLU A 27 3.60 -9.36 -11.00
CA GLU A 27 2.64 -9.81 -12.02
C GLU A 27 1.28 -10.05 -11.40
N GLU A 28 1.22 -10.84 -10.32
CA GLU A 28 -0.01 -11.11 -9.59
C GLU A 28 -0.67 -9.83 -9.05
N ARG A 29 0.14 -8.87 -8.57
CA ARG A 29 -0.36 -7.56 -8.16
C ARG A 29 -0.91 -6.77 -9.34
N ALA A 30 -0.24 -6.79 -10.49
CA ALA A 30 -0.69 -6.10 -11.69
C ALA A 30 -2.02 -6.69 -12.19
N GLU A 31 -2.15 -8.00 -12.25
CA GLU A 31 -3.41 -8.67 -12.58
C GLU A 31 -4.55 -8.27 -11.64
N ASN A 32 -4.33 -8.35 -10.33
CA ASN A 32 -5.34 -7.98 -9.35
C ASN A 32 -5.76 -6.51 -9.45
N TRP A 33 -4.86 -5.62 -9.84
CA TRP A 33 -5.16 -4.20 -9.98
C TRP A 33 -5.94 -3.89 -11.25
N PHE A 34 -5.73 -4.66 -12.32
CA PHE A 34 -6.41 -4.48 -13.61
C PHE A 34 -7.69 -5.29 -13.75
N ARG A 35 -7.93 -6.30 -12.93
CA ARG A 35 -9.01 -7.30 -13.00
C ARG A 35 -10.41 -6.74 -13.27
N ASN A 36 -10.69 -5.49 -12.91
CA ASN A 36 -11.99 -4.85 -13.10
C ASN A 36 -11.94 -3.68 -14.10
N ILE A 37 -10.91 -3.60 -14.94
CA ILE A 37 -10.78 -2.54 -15.94
C ILE A 37 -11.21 -3.10 -17.29
N PRO A 38 -12.19 -2.48 -17.98
CA PRO A 38 -12.63 -2.97 -19.28
C PRO A 38 -11.49 -2.91 -20.30
N GLY A 39 -11.30 -4.01 -21.04
CA GLY A 39 -10.25 -4.13 -22.05
C GLY A 39 -8.87 -4.52 -21.49
N GLU A 40 -8.79 -4.95 -20.25
CA GLU A 40 -7.53 -5.38 -19.62
C GLU A 40 -6.79 -6.50 -20.37
N GLU A 41 -7.54 -7.38 -21.05
CA GLU A 41 -6.99 -8.50 -21.82
C GLU A 41 -6.11 -8.05 -22.99
N LYS A 42 -6.38 -6.86 -23.54
CA LYS A 42 -5.62 -6.29 -24.65
C LYS A 42 -4.31 -5.62 -24.21
N ILE A 43 -4.13 -5.38 -22.90
CA ILE A 43 -2.98 -4.69 -22.36
C ILE A 43 -1.90 -5.71 -21.99
N PRO A 44 -0.70 -5.65 -22.58
CA PRO A 44 0.38 -6.58 -22.27
C PRO A 44 0.83 -6.44 -20.80
N MET A 45 1.28 -7.56 -20.21
CA MET A 45 1.63 -7.63 -18.78
C MET A 45 2.74 -6.65 -18.41
N GLU A 46 3.73 -6.45 -19.26
CA GLU A 46 4.81 -5.49 -19.04
C GLU A 46 4.26 -4.07 -18.84
N LYS A 47 3.27 -3.69 -19.65
CA LYS A 47 2.62 -2.37 -19.54
C LYS A 47 1.78 -2.24 -18.27
N LYS A 48 1.09 -3.31 -17.88
CA LYS A 48 0.37 -3.35 -16.60
C LYS A 48 1.32 -3.13 -15.42
N MET A 49 2.48 -3.81 -15.42
CA MET A 49 3.50 -3.63 -14.37
C MET A 49 4.09 -2.23 -14.34
N GLU A 50 4.38 -1.66 -15.51
CA GLU A 50 4.86 -0.27 -15.62
C GLU A 50 3.87 0.73 -15.02
N LEU A 51 2.60 0.62 -15.40
CA LEU A 51 1.52 1.49 -14.90
C LEU A 51 1.33 1.34 -13.38
N CYS A 52 1.40 0.10 -12.86
CA CYS A 52 1.36 -0.14 -11.43
C CYS A 52 2.53 0.52 -10.69
N GLY A 53 3.73 0.51 -11.27
CA GLY A 53 4.89 1.19 -10.71
C GLY A 53 4.70 2.71 -10.66
N ARG A 54 4.20 3.31 -11.73
CA ARG A 54 3.99 4.75 -11.83
C ARG A 54 2.93 5.28 -10.86
N VAL A 55 1.88 4.51 -10.59
CA VAL A 55 0.79 4.94 -9.69
C VAL A 55 1.17 4.85 -8.21
N THR A 56 2.20 4.11 -7.86
CA THR A 56 2.60 3.90 -6.46
C THR A 56 3.05 5.19 -5.79
N ILE A 57 3.85 6.01 -6.49
CA ILE A 57 4.37 7.27 -5.94
C ILE A 57 3.24 8.26 -5.58
N PRO A 58 2.31 8.60 -6.50
CA PRO A 58 1.21 9.50 -6.15
C PRO A 58 0.30 8.94 -5.05
N ILE A 59 0.10 7.64 -4.95
CA ILE A 59 -0.65 7.03 -3.84
C ILE A 59 0.02 7.33 -2.50
N VAL A 60 1.35 7.13 -2.40
CA VAL A 60 2.09 7.43 -1.17
C VAL A 60 1.98 8.90 -0.81
N VAL A 61 2.11 9.80 -1.78
CA VAL A 61 1.97 11.25 -1.56
C VAL A 61 0.57 11.62 -1.07
N ILE A 62 -0.48 11.04 -1.67
CA ILE A 62 -1.87 11.27 -1.25
C ILE A 62 -2.09 10.76 0.18
N CYS A 63 -1.64 9.54 0.51
CA CYS A 63 -1.75 9.00 1.86
C CYS A 63 -1.05 9.90 2.88
N LEU A 64 0.18 10.33 2.58
CA LEU A 64 0.93 11.21 3.47
C LEU A 64 0.22 12.56 3.64
N GLY A 65 -0.30 13.15 2.55
CA GLY A 65 -1.06 14.40 2.59
C GLY A 65 -2.32 14.29 3.46
N ILE A 66 -3.06 13.18 3.36
CA ILE A 66 -4.24 12.93 4.19
C ILE A 66 -3.85 12.81 5.66
N PHE A 67 -2.81 12.04 6.01
CA PHE A 67 -2.35 11.93 7.40
C PHE A 67 -1.91 13.28 7.99
N ILE A 68 -1.23 14.10 7.22
CA ILE A 68 -0.85 15.46 7.65
C ILE A 68 -2.09 16.31 7.86
N ALA A 69 -3.07 16.25 6.96
CA ALA A 69 -4.32 17.00 7.08
C ALA A 69 -5.14 16.54 8.30
N GLU A 70 -5.26 15.22 8.52
CA GLU A 70 -5.93 14.66 9.70
C GLU A 70 -5.27 15.09 10.99
N TYR A 71 -3.94 15.04 11.05
CA TYR A 71 -3.17 15.50 12.19
C TYR A 71 -3.39 17.01 12.44
N ALA A 72 -3.35 17.82 11.40
CA ALA A 72 -3.59 19.26 11.50
C ALA A 72 -5.02 19.57 11.96
N LEU A 73 -6.02 18.86 11.44
CA LEU A 73 -7.42 18.99 11.86
C LEU A 73 -7.58 18.64 13.35
N LEU A 74 -7.01 17.52 13.80
CA LEU A 74 -7.04 17.14 15.22
C LEU A 74 -6.38 18.19 16.10
N ARG A 75 -5.28 18.76 15.66
CA ARG A 75 -4.56 19.78 16.42
C ARG A 75 -5.31 21.10 16.47
N PHE A 76 -5.95 21.49 15.35
CA PHE A 76 -6.66 22.77 15.25
C PHE A 76 -8.03 22.74 15.92
N PHE A 77 -8.85 21.71 15.66
CA PHE A 77 -10.21 21.60 16.19
C PHE A 77 -10.27 20.97 17.57
N GLY A 78 -9.35 20.04 17.87
CA GLY A 78 -9.24 19.41 19.18
C GLY A 78 -8.50 20.25 20.23
N GLY A 79 -7.90 21.37 19.83
CA GLY A 79 -7.11 22.22 20.75
C GLY A 79 -5.94 21.47 21.44
N GLY A 80 -5.53 20.33 20.93
CA GLY A 80 -4.57 19.42 21.57
C GLY A 80 -5.17 18.50 22.64
N THR A 81 -6.32 18.86 23.20
CA THR A 81 -6.93 18.15 24.35
C THR A 81 -7.35 16.71 24.01
N LEU A 82 -7.74 16.43 22.76
CA LEU A 82 -8.08 15.07 22.32
C LEU A 82 -6.84 14.17 22.27
N ILE A 83 -5.73 14.70 21.78
CA ILE A 83 -4.45 13.98 21.70
C ILE A 83 -3.92 13.75 23.11
N ASP A 84 -3.98 14.78 23.96
CA ASP A 84 -3.53 14.69 25.36
C ASP A 84 -4.38 13.68 26.15
N ARG A 85 -5.70 13.71 26.01
CA ARG A 85 -6.60 12.71 26.62
C ARG A 85 -6.36 11.29 26.11
N ALA A 86 -6.08 11.12 24.82
CA ALA A 86 -5.73 9.82 24.27
C ALA A 86 -4.39 9.33 24.82
N ALA A 87 -3.40 10.20 24.95
CA ALA A 87 -2.12 9.89 25.55
C ALA A 87 -2.25 9.55 27.05
N ASP A 88 -3.04 10.30 27.79
CA ASP A 88 -3.33 10.05 29.21
C ASP A 88 -4.04 8.71 29.39
N PHE A 89 -5.06 8.41 28.56
CA PHE A 89 -5.76 7.14 28.57
C PHE A 89 -4.80 5.95 28.30
N VAL A 90 -3.92 6.07 27.31
CA VAL A 90 -2.92 5.04 27.02
C VAL A 90 -1.91 4.89 28.18
N ASN A 91 -1.47 6.00 28.76
CA ASN A 91 -0.55 5.99 29.90
C ASN A 91 -1.19 5.38 31.17
N GLU A 92 -2.46 5.71 31.43
CA GLU A 92 -3.20 5.16 32.56
C GLU A 92 -3.40 3.65 32.42
N MET A 93 -3.76 3.21 31.21
CA MET A 93 -3.87 1.79 30.90
C MET A 93 -2.51 1.06 30.95
N ALA A 94 -1.42 1.70 30.51
CA ALA A 94 -0.08 1.12 30.56
C ALA A 94 0.44 0.94 32.01
N ARG A 95 -0.05 1.76 32.96
CA ARG A 95 0.28 1.64 34.40
C ARG A 95 -0.50 0.52 35.08
N ALA A 96 -1.63 0.10 34.54
CA ALA A 96 -2.44 -0.98 35.10
C ALA A 96 -1.74 -2.35 34.86
N LYS A 97 -1.31 -3.02 35.92
CA LYS A 97 -0.58 -4.29 35.87
C LYS A 97 -1.55 -5.45 35.59
N GLY A 98 -1.41 -6.12 34.41
CA GLY A 98 -2.10 -7.37 34.12
C GLY A 98 -2.18 -7.71 32.63
N ARG A 99 -2.15 -9.02 32.31
CA ARG A 99 -2.17 -9.53 30.92
C ARG A 99 -3.45 -9.17 30.17
N VAL A 100 -4.58 -9.03 30.88
CA VAL A 100 -5.88 -8.68 30.31
C VAL A 100 -5.90 -7.22 29.81
N HIS A 101 -5.10 -6.34 30.40
CA HIS A 101 -5.03 -4.94 30.03
C HIS A 101 -4.32 -4.67 28.70
N TYR A 102 -3.33 -5.49 28.33
CA TYR A 102 -2.64 -5.32 27.03
C TYR A 102 -3.57 -5.56 25.84
N THR A 103 -4.45 -6.54 25.91
CA THR A 103 -5.44 -6.81 24.84
C THR A 103 -6.47 -5.69 24.75
N THR A 104 -6.91 -5.14 25.88
CA THR A 104 -7.87 -4.03 25.93
C THR A 104 -7.25 -2.74 25.39
N ILE A 105 -5.98 -2.45 25.72
CA ILE A 105 -5.23 -1.30 25.19
C ILE A 105 -5.06 -1.44 23.68
N ALA A 106 -4.65 -2.63 23.20
CA ALA A 106 -4.49 -2.89 21.78
C ALA A 106 -5.82 -2.70 21.02
N LEU A 107 -6.91 -3.22 21.56
CA LEU A 107 -8.24 -3.10 20.98
C LEU A 107 -8.72 -1.64 20.95
N ALA A 108 -8.57 -0.91 22.05
CA ALA A 108 -8.90 0.51 22.12
C ALA A 108 -8.06 1.35 21.14
N GLY A 109 -6.76 1.06 21.02
CA GLY A 109 -5.86 1.69 20.05
C GLY A 109 -6.30 1.44 18.61
N VAL A 110 -6.67 0.20 18.27
CA VAL A 110 -7.19 -0.14 16.94
C VAL A 110 -8.48 0.61 16.64
N ILE A 111 -9.43 0.65 17.59
CA ILE A 111 -10.71 1.36 17.41
C ILE A 111 -10.49 2.86 17.23
N MET A 112 -9.57 3.47 17.98
CA MET A 112 -9.23 4.89 17.84
C MET A 112 -8.53 5.20 16.50
N MET A 113 -7.66 4.32 16.03
CA MET A 113 -6.94 4.51 14.77
C MET A 113 -7.76 4.15 13.53
N PHE A 114 -8.85 3.42 13.69
CA PHE A 114 -9.67 2.92 12.58
C PHE A 114 -10.19 4.04 11.65
N PRO A 115 -10.80 5.14 12.14
CA PRO A 115 -11.27 6.22 11.28
C PRO A 115 -10.13 6.89 10.50
N PHE A 116 -8.94 7.01 11.10
CA PHE A 116 -7.77 7.60 10.45
C PHE A 116 -7.16 6.68 9.37
N ALA A 117 -7.35 5.38 9.46
CA ALA A 117 -6.89 4.44 8.44
C ALA A 117 -7.88 4.37 7.25
N ILE A 118 -9.17 4.52 7.48
CA ILE A 118 -10.19 4.38 6.43
C ILE A 118 -10.05 5.46 5.35
N LEU A 119 -9.86 6.72 5.73
CA LEU A 119 -9.78 7.83 4.78
C LEU A 119 -8.61 7.68 3.79
N PRO A 120 -7.35 7.49 4.21
CA PRO A 120 -6.25 7.31 3.26
C PRO A 120 -6.39 6.02 2.44
N VAL A 121 -6.92 4.92 3.00
CA VAL A 121 -7.12 3.67 2.26
C VAL A 121 -8.21 3.82 1.20
N THR A 122 -9.34 4.42 1.51
CA THR A 122 -10.42 4.64 0.55
C THR A 122 -10.01 5.64 -0.53
N ALA A 123 -9.39 6.76 -0.17
CA ALA A 123 -8.90 7.74 -1.12
C ALA A 123 -7.85 7.14 -2.07
N SER A 124 -6.90 6.38 -1.55
CA SER A 124 -5.87 5.74 -2.36
C SER A 124 -6.43 4.68 -3.31
N THR A 125 -7.41 3.89 -2.87
CA THR A 125 -8.05 2.88 -3.72
C THR A 125 -8.89 3.51 -4.83
N LEU A 126 -9.66 4.56 -4.54
CA LEU A 126 -10.43 5.31 -5.53
C LEU A 126 -9.51 6.02 -6.54
N TYR A 127 -8.47 6.69 -6.06
CA TYR A 127 -7.49 7.34 -6.93
C TYR A 127 -6.82 6.34 -7.86
N ARG A 128 -6.32 5.22 -7.31
CA ARG A 128 -5.70 4.14 -8.09
C ARG A 128 -6.62 3.64 -9.20
N ARG A 129 -7.87 3.31 -8.84
CA ARG A 129 -8.86 2.78 -9.79
C ARG A 129 -9.14 3.76 -10.93
N ASN A 130 -9.37 5.02 -10.59
CA ASN A 130 -9.67 6.07 -11.58
C ASN A 130 -8.45 6.35 -12.47
N TRP A 131 -7.26 6.39 -11.90
CA TRP A 131 -6.03 6.66 -12.64
C TRP A 131 -5.71 5.50 -13.61
N LEU A 132 -5.73 4.26 -13.12
CA LEU A 132 -5.48 3.08 -13.96
C LEU A 132 -6.49 2.97 -15.10
N ARG A 133 -7.77 3.23 -14.82
CA ARG A 133 -8.81 3.23 -15.85
C ARG A 133 -8.53 4.25 -16.95
N LYS A 134 -8.22 5.48 -16.59
CA LYS A 134 -7.88 6.54 -17.57
C LYS A 134 -6.65 6.18 -18.41
N GLN A 135 -5.62 5.59 -17.79
CA GLN A 135 -4.42 5.18 -18.52
C GLN A 135 -4.67 3.99 -19.43
N ALA A 136 -5.49 3.05 -19.01
CA ALA A 136 -5.90 1.91 -19.83
C ALA A 136 -6.72 2.37 -21.05
N GLU A 137 -7.70 3.24 -20.85
CA GLU A 137 -8.52 3.83 -21.93
C GLU A 137 -7.64 4.60 -22.94
N LYS A 138 -6.69 5.40 -22.44
CA LYS A 138 -5.74 6.13 -23.28
C LYS A 138 -4.89 5.19 -24.11
N TRP A 139 -4.32 4.16 -23.50
CA TRP A 139 -3.48 3.18 -24.20
C TRP A 139 -4.27 2.42 -25.28
N LEU A 140 -5.49 2.00 -24.95
CA LEU A 140 -6.37 1.31 -25.89
C LEU A 140 -6.75 2.20 -27.09
N SER A 141 -7.03 3.47 -26.87
CA SER A 141 -7.36 4.41 -27.96
C SER A 141 -6.18 4.68 -28.89
N GLU A 142 -4.97 4.78 -28.35
CA GLU A 142 -3.73 4.96 -29.13
C GLU A 142 -3.43 3.73 -30.00
N HIS A 143 -3.70 2.52 -29.52
CA HIS A 143 -3.42 1.29 -30.28
C HIS A 143 -4.52 0.93 -31.28
N ALA A 144 -5.77 1.28 -30.99
CA ALA A 144 -6.86 1.11 -31.94
C ALA A 144 -6.70 1.98 -33.20
N GLN A 145 -6.05 3.13 -33.10
CA GLN A 145 -5.75 4.00 -34.24
C GLN A 145 -4.63 3.47 -35.13
N ASN A 146 -3.74 2.63 -34.60
CA ASN A 146 -2.61 2.08 -35.34
C ASN A 146 -2.97 0.78 -36.12
N GLU A 147 -4.16 0.20 -35.86
CA GLU A 147 -4.65 -0.99 -36.56
C GLU A 147 -5.56 -0.68 -37.76
N THR A 148 -5.85 0.59 -38.03
CA THR A 148 -6.64 1.08 -39.18
C THR A 148 -5.73 1.68 -40.23
#